data_ab8bd2f192297fc7bac04bd5c9e69a6c
#
_entry.id   ab8bd2f192297fc7bac04bd5c9e69a6c
#
_cell.length_a   1.000
_cell.length_b   1.000
_cell.length_c   1.000
_cell.angle_alpha   90.00
_cell.angle_beta   90.00
_cell.angle_gamma   90.00
#
_symmetry.space_group_name_H-M   'P 1'
#
loop_
_entity.id
_entity.type
_entity.pdbx_description
1 polymer ?
#
loop_
_entity_poly.entity_id
_entity_poly.type
_entity_poly.pdbx_seq_one_letter_code
_entity_poly.pdbx_strand_id
1 'polypeptide(L)'
;MPKIVLVNDTSLFSTHFGCQLVGQTIREQCTRVGINIISSLPLSFDMKLAKPWLQRADLVVINGEGSIHHGRHTHLLELANAYPSALINCIYQENGSQPSLNNFLYISARESLSANEIRAQGVDCDVVPDLIFASTLLGSIVASPANLQLGITDNVTNPLVGFSPKSELVFETLMKIRRCRTICAGRFHAAIAAAVMGIPFSTWDSNTWKTRGMMQDIGIEHLHFPTLEKAIAGVPSSLDPKVGDYVKYARKRVRLLFNQLANIANKEAQPSQSKAA
;
A
#
# COMPACT_ATOMS: atom_id res chain seq x y z
N MET A 1 13.02 -12.31 18.84
CA MET A 1 12.13 -11.59 17.90
C MET A 1 13.00 -10.71 17.01
N PRO A 2 12.91 -10.86 15.69
CA PRO A 2 13.65 -10.00 14.77
C PRO A 2 13.19 -8.55 14.91
N LYS A 3 14.13 -7.63 14.74
CA LYS A 3 13.94 -6.19 14.93
C LYS A 3 13.92 -5.52 13.57
N ILE A 4 12.90 -4.70 13.31
CA ILE A 4 12.88 -3.89 12.10
C ILE A 4 12.83 -2.40 12.42
N VAL A 5 13.31 -1.60 11.47
CA VAL A 5 12.99 -0.18 11.38
C VAL A 5 12.03 -0.01 10.20
N LEU A 6 10.87 0.59 10.46
CA LEU A 6 9.91 0.95 9.42
C LEU A 6 10.24 2.34 8.89
N VAL A 7 10.59 2.45 7.61
CA VAL A 7 10.89 3.71 6.93
C VAL A 7 9.70 4.12 6.07
N ASN A 8 9.45 5.41 5.96
CA ASN A 8 8.27 6.00 5.32
C ASN A 8 6.98 5.48 5.96
N ASP A 9 6.92 5.54 7.27
CA ASP A 9 5.68 5.30 8.00
C ASP A 9 4.73 6.47 7.77
N THR A 10 3.90 6.33 6.76
CA THR A 10 2.97 7.37 6.31
C THR A 10 1.87 7.69 7.33
N SER A 11 1.69 6.85 8.35
CA SER A 11 0.72 7.08 9.42
C SER A 11 1.17 8.09 10.47
N LEU A 12 2.47 8.44 10.55
CA LEU A 12 3.00 9.30 11.62
C LEU A 12 2.49 10.74 11.54
N PHE A 13 2.39 11.30 10.33
CA PHE A 13 2.05 12.71 10.12
C PHE A 13 0.91 12.93 9.11
N SER A 14 0.33 11.86 8.59
CA SER A 14 -0.77 11.96 7.63
C SER A 14 -2.12 11.88 8.34
N THR A 15 -3.02 12.77 7.98
CA THR A 15 -4.45 12.66 8.34
C THR A 15 -5.25 11.83 7.34
N HIS A 16 -4.61 11.38 6.26
CA HIS A 16 -5.25 10.57 5.23
C HIS A 16 -5.60 9.18 5.77
N PHE A 17 -6.88 8.80 5.72
CA PHE A 17 -7.36 7.55 6.30
C PHE A 17 -6.62 6.31 5.78
N GLY A 18 -6.28 6.29 4.47
CA GLY A 18 -5.55 5.18 3.87
C GLY A 18 -4.16 5.01 4.44
N CYS A 19 -3.41 6.11 4.63
CA CYS A 19 -2.08 6.07 5.26
C CYS A 19 -2.17 5.57 6.70
N GLN A 20 -3.20 5.99 7.44
CA GLN A 20 -3.44 5.50 8.81
C GLN A 20 -3.73 3.99 8.82
N LEU A 21 -4.56 3.51 7.91
CA LEU A 21 -4.86 2.07 7.77
C LEU A 21 -3.62 1.27 7.36
N VAL A 22 -2.78 1.78 6.46
CA VAL A 22 -1.52 1.12 6.07
C VAL A 22 -0.62 0.95 7.28
N GLY A 23 -0.34 2.03 8.02
CA GLY A 23 0.52 1.97 9.20
C GLY A 23 -0.04 1.04 10.29
N GLN A 24 -1.35 1.08 10.53
CA GLN A 24 -2.02 0.16 11.46
C GLN A 24 -1.87 -1.30 10.99
N THR A 25 -2.12 -1.56 9.70
CA THR A 25 -2.02 -2.91 9.14
C THR A 25 -0.59 -3.46 9.23
N ILE A 26 0.43 -2.63 8.97
CA ILE A 26 1.84 -3.04 9.15
C ILE A 26 2.08 -3.50 10.59
N ARG A 27 1.64 -2.73 11.58
CA ARG A 27 1.80 -3.08 13.00
C ARG A 27 1.06 -4.35 13.39
N GLU A 28 -0.19 -4.49 12.95
CA GLU A 28 -1.00 -5.70 13.15
C GLU A 28 -0.30 -6.95 12.59
N GLN A 29 0.19 -6.86 11.36
CA GLN A 29 0.84 -7.98 10.69
C GLN A 29 2.23 -8.29 11.29
N CYS A 30 3.02 -7.28 11.65
CA CYS A 30 4.28 -7.47 12.37
C CYS A 30 4.06 -8.20 13.71
N THR A 31 3.07 -7.76 14.49
CA THR A 31 2.70 -8.43 15.75
C THR A 31 2.30 -9.89 15.52
N ARG A 32 1.49 -10.16 14.49
CA ARG A 32 1.05 -11.51 14.13
C ARG A 32 2.20 -12.48 13.85
N VAL A 33 3.28 -11.99 13.24
CA VAL A 33 4.44 -12.83 12.86
C VAL A 33 5.62 -12.71 13.82
N GLY A 34 5.46 -12.00 14.93
CA GLY A 34 6.51 -11.84 15.93
C GLY A 34 7.67 -10.94 15.51
N ILE A 35 7.44 -9.95 14.66
CA ILE A 35 8.41 -8.89 14.32
C ILE A 35 8.27 -7.72 15.31
N ASN A 36 9.40 -7.24 15.84
CA ASN A 36 9.47 -6.05 16.68
C ASN A 36 9.86 -4.82 15.88
N ILE A 37 8.98 -3.84 15.76
CA ILE A 37 9.27 -2.52 15.17
C ILE A 37 9.98 -1.69 16.25
N ILE A 38 11.30 -1.54 16.14
CA ILE A 38 12.11 -0.79 17.14
C ILE A 38 12.11 0.72 16.88
N SER A 39 11.79 1.15 15.66
CA SER A 39 11.63 2.56 15.31
C SER A 39 10.76 2.70 14.05
N SER A 40 10.03 3.81 13.95
CA SER A 40 9.31 4.23 12.75
C SER A 40 9.83 5.59 12.32
N LEU A 41 10.22 5.70 11.05
CA LEU A 41 10.74 6.92 10.45
C LEU A 41 9.75 7.47 9.42
N PRO A 42 9.50 8.78 9.40
CA PRO A 42 8.67 9.41 8.36
C PRO A 42 9.36 9.41 6.99
N LEU A 43 8.70 9.96 5.97
CA LEU A 43 9.24 10.10 4.62
C LEU A 43 10.55 10.90 4.60
N SER A 44 10.62 11.97 5.38
CA SER A 44 11.82 12.80 5.54
C SER A 44 12.30 12.73 6.98
N PHE A 45 13.54 12.34 7.18
CA PHE A 45 14.14 12.19 8.50
C PHE A 45 15.63 12.57 8.47
N ASP A 46 16.17 12.95 9.62
CA ASP A 46 17.61 13.21 9.78
C ASP A 46 18.37 11.87 9.90
N MET A 47 19.26 11.61 8.95
CA MET A 47 20.09 10.40 8.93
C MET A 47 20.98 10.25 10.17
N LYS A 48 21.45 11.36 10.79
CA LYS A 48 22.27 11.29 12.02
C LYS A 48 21.45 10.72 13.18
N LEU A 49 20.17 11.12 13.29
CA LEU A 49 19.27 10.64 14.32
C LEU A 49 18.76 9.23 14.01
N ALA A 50 18.58 8.89 12.75
CA ALA A 50 18.09 7.57 12.31
C ALA A 50 19.16 6.47 12.38
N LYS A 51 20.43 6.81 12.12
CA LYS A 51 21.53 5.84 12.01
C LYS A 51 21.64 4.84 13.16
N PRO A 52 21.52 5.24 14.46
CA PRO A 52 21.59 4.28 15.57
C PRO A 52 20.47 3.23 15.54
N TRP A 53 19.30 3.58 15.03
CA TRP A 53 18.18 2.66 14.88
C TRP A 53 18.36 1.75 13.70
N LEU A 54 18.77 2.31 12.55
CA LEU A 54 19.03 1.55 11.32
C LEU A 54 20.13 0.49 11.54
N GLN A 55 21.18 0.81 12.29
CA GLN A 55 22.27 -0.11 12.63
C GLN A 55 21.85 -1.23 13.59
N ARG A 56 20.78 -1.06 14.36
CA ARG A 56 20.26 -2.05 15.32
C ARG A 56 19.17 -2.93 14.75
N ALA A 57 18.68 -2.60 13.56
CA ALA A 57 17.66 -3.37 12.87
C ALA A 57 18.28 -4.60 12.20
N ASP A 58 17.59 -5.72 12.30
CA ASP A 58 17.90 -6.91 11.52
C ASP A 58 17.41 -6.74 10.06
N LEU A 59 16.37 -5.90 9.85
CA LEU A 59 15.87 -5.54 8.52
C LEU A 59 15.31 -4.13 8.53
N VAL A 60 15.64 -3.33 7.53
CA VAL A 60 15.01 -2.04 7.23
C VAL A 60 13.86 -2.27 6.27
N VAL A 61 12.63 -2.00 6.69
CA VAL A 61 11.44 -2.17 5.86
C VAL A 61 10.99 -0.80 5.34
N ILE A 62 11.05 -0.59 4.03
CA ILE A 62 10.65 0.65 3.38
C ILE A 62 9.22 0.48 2.84
N ASN A 63 8.27 1.24 3.37
CA ASN A 63 6.92 1.32 2.84
C ASN A 63 6.90 2.28 1.63
N GLY A 64 6.90 1.75 0.42
CA GLY A 64 6.90 2.55 -0.80
C GLY A 64 5.62 3.35 -1.00
N GLU A 65 4.49 2.80 -0.59
CA GLU A 65 3.13 3.35 -0.73
C GLU A 65 2.96 4.22 -2.00
N GLY A 66 2.51 5.46 -1.89
CA GLY A 66 2.37 6.43 -2.98
C GLY A 66 3.55 7.39 -3.11
N SER A 67 4.76 7.00 -2.70
CA SER A 67 5.89 7.94 -2.58
C SER A 67 6.90 7.86 -3.73
N ILE A 68 7.19 6.66 -4.25
CA ILE A 68 8.31 6.46 -5.19
C ILE A 68 7.79 6.46 -6.64
N HIS A 69 7.59 7.65 -7.20
CA HIS A 69 7.16 7.80 -8.59
C HIS A 69 7.65 9.12 -9.19
N HIS A 70 7.86 9.16 -10.50
CA HIS A 70 8.30 10.35 -11.26
C HIS A 70 9.59 10.96 -10.66
N GLY A 71 10.54 10.11 -10.30
CA GLY A 71 11.82 10.49 -9.68
C GLY A 71 11.74 11.01 -8.24
N ARG A 72 10.54 10.99 -7.63
CA ARG A 72 10.36 11.47 -6.25
C ARG A 72 10.81 10.41 -5.24
N HIS A 73 11.43 10.87 -4.16
CA HIS A 73 11.81 10.09 -2.98
C HIS A 73 12.65 8.84 -3.26
N THR A 74 13.33 8.79 -4.41
CA THR A 74 14.23 7.68 -4.77
C THR A 74 15.41 7.53 -3.82
N HIS A 75 15.76 8.59 -3.06
CA HIS A 75 16.77 8.54 -1.99
C HIS A 75 16.49 7.48 -0.92
N LEU A 76 15.20 7.07 -0.74
CA LEU A 76 14.86 5.98 0.16
C LEU A 76 15.42 4.64 -0.30
N LEU A 77 15.60 4.45 -1.61
CA LEU A 77 16.15 3.21 -2.18
C LEU A 77 17.63 3.06 -1.83
N GLU A 78 18.34 4.16 -1.60
CA GLU A 78 19.77 4.14 -1.25
C GLU A 78 20.06 3.51 0.11
N LEU A 79 19.04 3.38 0.98
CA LEU A 79 19.20 2.69 2.26
C LEU A 79 19.64 1.22 2.08
N ALA A 80 19.24 0.58 0.98
CA ALA A 80 19.64 -0.78 0.66
C ALA A 80 21.14 -0.94 0.36
N ASN A 81 21.84 0.16 0.05
CA ASN A 81 23.29 0.16 -0.13
C ASN A 81 24.06 -0.02 1.20
N ALA A 82 23.42 0.28 2.33
CA ALA A 82 24.07 0.30 3.64
C ALA A 82 23.44 -0.65 4.68
N TYR A 83 22.19 -1.06 4.46
CA TYR A 83 21.43 -1.85 5.44
C TYR A 83 20.67 -2.99 4.74
N PRO A 84 20.57 -4.19 5.37
CA PRO A 84 19.64 -5.23 4.90
C PRO A 84 18.23 -4.63 4.78
N SER A 85 17.69 -4.60 3.55
CA SER A 85 16.47 -3.83 3.28
C SER A 85 15.44 -4.61 2.48
N ALA A 86 14.16 -4.33 2.76
CA ALA A 86 13.01 -4.78 1.97
C ALA A 86 12.15 -3.58 1.57
N LEU A 87 11.74 -3.52 0.29
CA LEU A 87 10.80 -2.54 -0.24
C LEU A 87 9.43 -3.21 -0.38
N ILE A 88 8.42 -2.65 0.27
CA ILE A 88 7.06 -3.21 0.26
C ILE A 88 6.01 -2.17 -0.11
N ASN A 89 4.85 -2.63 -0.55
CA ASN A 89 3.67 -1.78 -0.82
C ASN A 89 3.98 -0.62 -1.80
N CYS A 90 4.90 -0.83 -2.74
CA CYS A 90 5.46 0.22 -3.57
C CYS A 90 4.56 0.55 -4.77
N ILE A 91 4.36 1.85 -5.02
CA ILE A 91 4.12 2.38 -6.36
C ILE A 91 5.48 2.71 -6.95
N TYR A 92 5.72 2.23 -8.16
CA TYR A 92 6.93 2.52 -8.90
C TYR A 92 6.57 2.92 -10.32
N GLN A 93 6.71 4.20 -10.63
CA GLN A 93 6.31 4.75 -11.93
C GLN A 93 7.29 5.83 -12.37
N GLU A 94 7.86 5.68 -13.58
CA GLU A 94 8.68 6.70 -14.23
C GLU A 94 9.83 7.25 -13.34
N ASN A 95 10.56 6.34 -12.70
CA ASN A 95 11.69 6.72 -11.81
C ASN A 95 13.04 6.69 -12.50
N GLY A 96 13.12 6.24 -13.76
CA GLY A 96 14.39 6.00 -14.44
C GLY A 96 15.18 4.84 -13.81
N SER A 97 16.46 4.73 -14.16
CA SER A 97 17.33 3.68 -13.63
C SER A 97 17.65 3.92 -12.16
N GLN A 98 17.48 2.89 -11.33
CA GLN A 98 17.73 2.91 -9.89
C GLN A 98 18.61 1.71 -9.47
N PRO A 99 19.94 1.81 -9.57
CA PRO A 99 20.86 0.70 -9.29
C PRO A 99 20.70 0.09 -7.89
N SER A 100 20.29 0.89 -6.91
CA SER A 100 20.08 0.46 -5.53
C SER A 100 19.00 -0.62 -5.38
N LEU A 101 18.11 -0.79 -6.37
CA LEU A 101 17.10 -1.86 -6.35
C LEU A 101 17.75 -3.26 -6.28
N ASN A 102 18.94 -3.44 -6.86
CA ASN A 102 19.66 -4.72 -6.83
C ASN A 102 20.14 -5.13 -5.43
N ASN A 103 20.16 -4.21 -4.48
CA ASN A 103 20.66 -4.44 -3.13
C ASN A 103 19.56 -4.80 -2.12
N PHE A 104 18.29 -4.78 -2.56
CA PHE A 104 17.19 -5.22 -1.71
C PHE A 104 17.14 -6.73 -1.56
N LEU A 105 16.91 -7.21 -0.35
CA LEU A 105 16.68 -8.62 -0.06
C LEU A 105 15.28 -9.08 -0.52
N TYR A 106 14.36 -8.13 -0.65
CA TYR A 106 13.01 -8.38 -1.13
C TYR A 106 12.35 -7.09 -1.64
N ILE A 107 11.63 -7.21 -2.76
CA ILE A 107 10.84 -6.12 -3.31
C ILE A 107 9.42 -6.61 -3.64
N SER A 108 8.42 -5.84 -3.25
CA SER A 108 7.05 -6.01 -3.72
C SER A 108 6.39 -4.70 -4.09
N ALA A 109 5.72 -4.71 -5.23
CA ALA A 109 4.84 -3.64 -5.67
C ALA A 109 3.37 -4.02 -5.43
N ARG A 110 2.51 -3.01 -5.24
CA ARG A 110 1.10 -3.26 -4.90
C ARG A 110 0.18 -3.50 -6.08
N GLU A 111 0.72 -3.42 -7.31
CA GLU A 111 0.02 -3.76 -8.55
C GLU A 111 1.03 -4.09 -9.67
N SER A 112 0.54 -4.76 -10.70
CA SER A 112 1.37 -5.33 -11.76
C SER A 112 2.12 -4.29 -12.59
N LEU A 113 1.58 -3.09 -12.80
CA LEU A 113 2.24 -2.06 -13.61
C LEU A 113 3.54 -1.60 -12.96
N SER A 114 3.52 -1.33 -11.65
CA SER A 114 4.73 -0.98 -10.87
C SER A 114 5.72 -2.14 -10.80
N ALA A 115 5.24 -3.37 -10.62
CA ALA A 115 6.11 -4.54 -10.60
C ALA A 115 6.82 -4.74 -11.94
N ASN A 116 6.14 -4.52 -13.05
CA ASN A 116 6.71 -4.66 -14.39
C ASN A 116 7.78 -3.62 -14.67
N GLU A 117 7.62 -2.37 -14.19
CA GLU A 117 8.66 -1.34 -14.33
C GLU A 117 9.91 -1.68 -13.52
N ILE A 118 9.76 -2.23 -12.32
CA ILE A 118 10.91 -2.70 -11.53
C ILE A 118 11.59 -3.88 -12.24
N ARG A 119 10.82 -4.85 -12.72
CA ARG A 119 11.35 -6.02 -13.46
C ARG A 119 12.05 -5.64 -14.76
N ALA A 120 11.60 -4.58 -15.42
CA ALA A 120 12.26 -4.05 -16.60
C ALA A 120 13.69 -3.53 -16.33
N GLN A 121 14.03 -3.29 -15.05
CA GLN A 121 15.40 -2.95 -14.62
C GLN A 121 16.24 -4.20 -14.26
N GLY A 122 15.74 -5.42 -14.53
CA GLY A 122 16.44 -6.67 -14.24
C GLY A 122 16.33 -7.13 -12.78
N VAL A 123 15.41 -6.59 -12.01
CA VAL A 123 15.24 -6.86 -10.57
C VAL A 123 13.95 -7.64 -10.32
N ASP A 124 14.02 -8.70 -9.53
CA ASP A 124 12.84 -9.45 -9.12
C ASP A 124 11.91 -8.60 -8.25
N CYS A 125 10.62 -8.66 -8.56
CA CYS A 125 9.60 -7.94 -7.81
C CYS A 125 8.31 -8.76 -7.73
N ASP A 126 7.82 -8.99 -6.52
CA ASP A 126 6.53 -9.63 -6.28
C ASP A 126 5.38 -8.63 -6.48
N VAL A 127 4.24 -9.12 -6.96
CA VAL A 127 2.97 -8.39 -6.87
C VAL A 127 2.27 -8.80 -5.58
N VAL A 128 2.20 -7.87 -4.64
CA VAL A 128 1.45 -8.03 -3.39
C VAL A 128 0.47 -6.88 -3.29
N PRO A 129 -0.85 -7.12 -3.39
CA PRO A 129 -1.85 -6.09 -3.28
C PRO A 129 -1.67 -5.20 -2.05
N ASP A 130 -2.20 -3.99 -2.09
CA ASP A 130 -2.06 -3.01 -1.01
C ASP A 130 -2.36 -3.62 0.37
N LEU A 131 -1.58 -3.23 1.36
CA LEU A 131 -1.59 -3.85 2.68
C LEU A 131 -2.95 -3.75 3.39
N ILE A 132 -3.74 -2.70 3.11
CA ILE A 132 -5.04 -2.50 3.78
C ILE A 132 -6.08 -3.58 3.43
N PHE A 133 -5.89 -4.38 2.38
CA PHE A 133 -6.73 -5.56 2.14
C PHE A 133 -6.72 -6.53 3.33
N ALA A 134 -5.62 -6.56 4.11
CA ALA A 134 -5.49 -7.39 5.31
C ALA A 134 -5.77 -6.63 6.63
N SER A 135 -6.24 -5.38 6.58
CA SER A 135 -6.62 -4.63 7.78
C SER A 135 -7.75 -5.32 8.54
N THR A 136 -7.54 -5.54 9.82
CA THR A 136 -8.56 -6.11 10.72
C THR A 136 -9.74 -5.16 10.86
N LEU A 137 -9.46 -3.86 11.02
CA LEU A 137 -10.51 -2.84 11.14
C LEU A 137 -11.38 -2.80 9.87
N LEU A 138 -10.76 -2.70 8.68
CA LEU A 138 -11.51 -2.66 7.43
C LEU A 138 -12.30 -3.96 7.22
N GLY A 139 -11.71 -5.10 7.53
CA GLY A 139 -12.35 -6.41 7.41
C GLY A 139 -13.51 -6.65 8.37
N SER A 140 -13.63 -5.88 9.46
CA SER A 140 -14.74 -5.96 10.43
C SER A 140 -15.97 -5.15 10.03
N ILE A 141 -15.84 -4.25 9.03
CA ILE A 141 -16.93 -3.37 8.60
C ILE A 141 -17.70 -4.02 7.45
N VAL A 142 -19.00 -4.19 7.64
CA VAL A 142 -19.93 -4.72 6.62
C VAL A 142 -20.69 -3.55 5.99
N ALA A 143 -20.90 -3.60 4.69
CA ALA A 143 -21.75 -2.63 3.99
C ALA A 143 -23.14 -2.56 4.63
N SER A 144 -23.66 -1.35 4.77
CA SER A 144 -25.00 -1.08 5.27
C SER A 144 -25.60 0.06 4.46
N PRO A 145 -25.97 -0.20 3.19
CA PRO A 145 -26.46 0.84 2.28
C PRO A 145 -27.84 1.33 2.76
N ALA A 146 -27.83 2.39 3.55
CA ALA A 146 -29.06 2.91 4.12
C ALA A 146 -29.54 4.20 3.45
N ASN A 147 -28.63 5.14 3.12
CA ASN A 147 -29.07 6.52 2.85
C ASN A 147 -28.38 7.21 1.68
N LEU A 148 -27.25 6.74 1.16
CA LEU A 148 -26.57 7.34 0.04
C LEU A 148 -26.62 6.45 -1.19
N GLN A 149 -27.29 6.92 -2.25
CA GLN A 149 -27.38 6.15 -3.51
C GLN A 149 -25.99 6.06 -4.16
N LEU A 150 -25.30 7.16 -4.30
CA LEU A 150 -23.96 7.25 -4.89
C LEU A 150 -23.02 8.05 -3.98
N GLY A 151 -21.93 7.44 -3.54
CA GLY A 151 -20.81 8.13 -2.92
C GLY A 151 -19.78 8.56 -3.97
N ILE A 152 -19.23 9.76 -3.81
CA ILE A 152 -18.13 10.26 -4.65
C ILE A 152 -17.01 10.67 -3.72
N THR A 153 -15.79 10.14 -3.93
CA THR A 153 -14.61 10.67 -3.24
C THR A 153 -13.81 11.57 -4.17
N ASP A 154 -13.15 12.56 -3.61
CA ASP A 154 -12.15 13.36 -4.32
C ASP A 154 -11.02 12.49 -4.88
N ASN A 155 -10.12 13.10 -5.64
CA ASN A 155 -8.81 12.51 -5.94
C ASN A 155 -7.70 13.56 -5.81
N VAL A 156 -6.46 13.18 -6.09
CA VAL A 156 -5.28 14.07 -5.95
C VAL A 156 -5.34 15.23 -6.95
N THR A 157 -5.88 15.01 -8.14
CA THR A 157 -5.97 16.00 -9.23
C THR A 157 -7.22 16.85 -9.15
N ASN A 158 -8.26 16.39 -8.43
CA ASN A 158 -9.52 17.11 -8.22
C ASN A 158 -9.98 17.01 -6.76
N PRO A 159 -9.42 17.83 -5.86
CA PRO A 159 -9.66 17.75 -4.41
C PRO A 159 -10.97 18.37 -3.93
N LEU A 160 -11.77 18.96 -4.83
CA LEU A 160 -13.00 19.69 -4.47
C LEU A 160 -14.28 18.91 -4.76
N VAL A 161 -14.17 17.65 -5.21
CA VAL A 161 -15.32 16.85 -5.58
C VAL A 161 -15.63 15.80 -4.52
N GLY A 162 -16.89 15.72 -4.12
CA GLY A 162 -17.37 14.74 -3.16
C GLY A 162 -16.82 14.90 -1.75
N PHE A 163 -16.70 13.80 -1.00
CA PHE A 163 -16.06 13.84 0.32
C PHE A 163 -14.55 13.52 0.21
N SER A 164 -13.74 14.23 1.01
CA SER A 164 -12.29 14.06 1.01
C SER A 164 -11.83 13.16 2.15
N PRO A 165 -11.40 11.92 1.85
CA PRO A 165 -10.81 11.04 2.85
C PRO A 165 -9.48 11.55 3.45
N LYS A 166 -8.99 12.69 2.97
CA LYS A 166 -7.71 13.25 3.41
C LYS A 166 -7.81 13.99 4.75
N SER A 167 -8.97 14.57 5.05
CA SER A 167 -9.17 15.43 6.22
C SER A 167 -10.05 14.81 7.30
N GLU A 168 -10.49 13.56 7.09
CA GLU A 168 -11.44 12.91 8.00
C GLU A 168 -10.76 11.80 8.80
N LEU A 169 -11.28 11.53 9.99
CA LEU A 169 -10.85 10.38 10.79
C LEU A 169 -11.13 9.07 10.03
N VAL A 170 -10.28 8.08 10.24
CA VAL A 170 -10.39 6.76 9.60
C VAL A 170 -11.80 6.18 9.73
N PHE A 171 -12.32 6.17 10.95
CA PHE A 171 -13.63 5.59 11.23
C PHE A 171 -14.77 6.36 10.54
N GLU A 172 -14.73 7.68 10.53
CA GLU A 172 -15.75 8.51 9.86
C GLU A 172 -15.78 8.27 8.36
N THR A 173 -14.60 8.23 7.72
CA THR A 173 -14.48 7.91 6.30
C THR A 173 -15.05 6.52 5.99
N LEU A 174 -14.70 5.51 6.79
CA LEU A 174 -15.21 4.15 6.59
C LEU A 174 -16.72 4.08 6.81
N MET A 175 -17.27 4.84 7.76
CA MET A 175 -18.71 4.91 7.97
C MET A 175 -19.44 5.62 6.83
N LYS A 176 -18.85 6.62 6.18
CA LYS A 176 -19.40 7.23 4.97
C LYS A 176 -19.43 6.24 3.81
N ILE A 177 -18.29 5.57 3.55
CA ILE A 177 -18.19 4.54 2.49
C ILE A 177 -19.23 3.43 2.73
N ARG A 178 -19.31 2.90 3.94
CA ARG A 178 -20.24 1.85 4.33
C ARG A 178 -21.71 2.14 3.98
N ARG A 179 -22.12 3.40 4.03
CA ARG A 179 -23.50 3.85 3.77
C ARG A 179 -23.82 4.03 2.30
N CYS A 180 -22.82 4.00 1.41
CA CYS A 180 -23.03 4.13 -0.01
C CYS A 180 -23.61 2.85 -0.61
N ARG A 181 -24.56 2.97 -1.51
CA ARG A 181 -25.06 1.85 -2.33
C ARG A 181 -24.08 1.51 -3.43
N THR A 182 -23.52 2.54 -4.03
CA THR A 182 -22.43 2.47 -5.00
C THR A 182 -21.45 3.61 -4.74
N ILE A 183 -20.21 3.49 -5.24
CA ILE A 183 -19.20 4.54 -5.03
C ILE A 183 -18.40 4.81 -6.30
N CYS A 184 -18.19 6.08 -6.60
CA CYS A 184 -17.21 6.54 -7.57
C CYS A 184 -15.95 6.97 -6.82
N ALA A 185 -14.94 6.12 -6.81
CA ALA A 185 -13.76 6.26 -5.96
C ALA A 185 -12.60 6.93 -6.71
N GLY A 186 -12.31 8.20 -6.40
CA GLY A 186 -11.12 8.90 -6.89
C GLY A 186 -9.88 8.65 -6.05
N ARG A 187 -10.04 8.20 -4.80
CA ARG A 187 -8.94 7.80 -3.92
C ARG A 187 -8.74 6.29 -3.97
N PHE A 188 -7.50 5.87 -4.17
CA PHE A 188 -7.12 4.47 -4.23
C PHE A 188 -7.60 3.64 -3.03
N HIS A 189 -7.34 4.11 -1.82
CA HIS A 189 -7.76 3.39 -0.61
C HIS A 189 -9.29 3.39 -0.41
N ALA A 190 -10.01 4.36 -0.98
CA ALA A 190 -11.48 4.33 -0.97
C ALA A 190 -12.03 3.22 -1.89
N ALA A 191 -11.40 3.01 -3.06
CA ALA A 191 -11.72 1.88 -3.93
C ALA A 191 -11.48 0.53 -3.24
N ILE A 192 -10.35 0.39 -2.52
CA ILE A 192 -10.08 -0.82 -1.74
C ILE A 192 -11.11 -1.01 -0.63
N ALA A 193 -11.47 0.06 0.08
CA ALA A 193 -12.50 -0.02 1.13
C ALA A 193 -13.85 -0.46 0.56
N ALA A 194 -14.27 0.08 -0.59
CA ALA A 194 -15.46 -0.36 -1.30
C ALA A 194 -15.39 -1.85 -1.67
N ALA A 195 -14.27 -2.29 -2.26
CA ALA A 195 -14.04 -3.68 -2.63
C ALA A 195 -14.16 -4.63 -1.42
N VAL A 196 -13.50 -4.29 -0.30
CA VAL A 196 -13.53 -5.11 0.94
C VAL A 196 -14.90 -5.16 1.57
N MET A 197 -15.66 -4.06 1.52
CA MET A 197 -17.02 -3.97 2.04
C MET A 197 -18.08 -4.60 1.12
N GLY A 198 -17.71 -4.99 -0.10
CA GLY A 198 -18.65 -5.55 -1.08
C GLY A 198 -19.52 -4.49 -1.75
N ILE A 199 -19.09 -3.24 -1.81
CA ILE A 199 -19.82 -2.13 -2.43
C ILE A 199 -19.42 -2.01 -3.90
N PRO A 200 -20.36 -1.99 -4.86
CA PRO A 200 -20.07 -1.76 -6.26
C PRO A 200 -19.38 -0.40 -6.47
N PHE A 201 -18.34 -0.36 -7.31
CA PHE A 201 -17.57 0.86 -7.49
C PHE A 201 -17.02 1.03 -8.91
N SER A 202 -16.81 2.27 -9.28
CA SER A 202 -15.98 2.70 -10.41
C SER A 202 -14.83 3.58 -9.90
N THR A 203 -13.85 3.81 -10.78
CA THR A 203 -12.70 4.66 -10.48
C THR A 203 -12.37 5.54 -11.68
N TRP A 204 -11.57 6.61 -11.45
CA TRP A 204 -11.06 7.44 -12.56
C TRP A 204 -9.59 7.80 -12.37
N ASP A 205 -8.99 8.34 -13.43
CA ASP A 205 -7.57 8.69 -13.46
C ASP A 205 -7.16 9.61 -12.31
N SER A 206 -5.96 9.37 -11.79
CA SER A 206 -5.34 10.12 -10.70
C SER A 206 -3.88 10.44 -11.09
N ASN A 207 -3.07 10.85 -10.12
CA ASN A 207 -1.68 11.26 -10.33
C ASN A 207 -0.71 10.11 -10.64
N THR A 208 -1.13 8.88 -10.51
CA THR A 208 -0.35 7.68 -10.82
C THR A 208 -1.27 6.57 -11.29
N TRP A 209 -0.71 5.53 -11.88
CA TRP A 209 -1.47 4.40 -12.42
C TRP A 209 -1.96 3.37 -11.37
N LYS A 210 -1.71 3.60 -10.05
CA LYS A 210 -2.07 2.65 -8.97
C LYS A 210 -3.51 2.13 -9.01
N THR A 211 -4.44 3.03 -9.29
CA THR A 211 -5.87 2.67 -9.34
C THR A 211 -6.15 1.83 -10.59
N ARG A 212 -5.63 2.27 -11.73
CA ARG A 212 -5.73 1.52 -12.99
C ARG A 212 -5.08 0.14 -12.87
N GLY A 213 -3.86 0.06 -12.32
CA GLY A 213 -3.15 -1.20 -12.11
C GLY A 213 -3.93 -2.18 -11.24
N MET A 214 -4.50 -1.71 -10.13
CA MET A 214 -5.38 -2.54 -9.30
C MET A 214 -6.62 -3.02 -10.04
N MET A 215 -7.29 -2.15 -10.80
CA MET A 215 -8.48 -2.54 -11.58
C MET A 215 -8.14 -3.57 -12.66
N GLN A 216 -6.97 -3.44 -13.29
CA GLN A 216 -6.42 -4.42 -14.23
C GLN A 216 -6.13 -5.76 -13.53
N ASP A 217 -5.47 -5.74 -12.36
CA ASP A 217 -5.15 -6.95 -11.61
C ASP A 217 -6.40 -7.70 -11.11
N ILE A 218 -7.48 -6.99 -10.84
CA ILE A 218 -8.80 -7.58 -10.53
C ILE A 218 -9.47 -8.15 -11.80
N GLY A 219 -9.13 -7.63 -12.98
CA GLY A 219 -9.78 -7.96 -14.26
C GLY A 219 -11.09 -7.22 -14.48
N ILE A 220 -11.20 -6.00 -13.95
CA ILE A 220 -12.34 -5.07 -14.10
C ILE A 220 -11.88 -3.69 -14.62
N GLU A 221 -10.85 -3.63 -15.45
CA GLU A 221 -10.29 -2.37 -15.97
C GLU A 221 -11.36 -1.53 -16.70
N HIS A 222 -12.39 -2.15 -17.26
CA HIS A 222 -13.53 -1.46 -17.87
C HIS A 222 -14.34 -0.56 -16.92
N LEU A 223 -14.15 -0.69 -15.60
CA LEU A 223 -14.71 0.19 -14.56
C LEU A 223 -13.74 1.29 -14.11
N HIS A 224 -12.61 1.44 -14.81
CA HIS A 224 -11.69 2.55 -14.64
C HIS A 224 -11.81 3.51 -15.82
N PHE A 225 -12.08 4.78 -15.54
CA PHE A 225 -12.44 5.78 -16.54
C PHE A 225 -11.45 6.95 -16.55
N PRO A 226 -11.29 7.64 -17.69
CA PRO A 226 -10.38 8.79 -17.75
C PRO A 226 -10.91 10.04 -17.05
N THR A 227 -12.24 10.16 -16.83
CA THR A 227 -12.85 11.32 -16.17
C THR A 227 -13.88 10.93 -15.15
N LEU A 228 -14.16 11.85 -14.20
CA LEU A 228 -15.17 11.67 -13.17
C LEU A 228 -16.56 11.44 -13.76
N GLU A 229 -16.95 12.23 -14.79
CA GLU A 229 -18.28 12.15 -15.40
C GLU A 229 -18.52 10.75 -15.99
N LYS A 230 -17.51 10.22 -16.71
CA LYS A 230 -17.57 8.86 -17.24
C LYS A 230 -17.61 7.81 -16.15
N ALA A 231 -16.85 8.02 -15.07
CA ALA A 231 -16.84 7.11 -13.92
C ALA A 231 -18.19 7.10 -13.19
N ILE A 232 -18.86 8.25 -13.05
CA ILE A 232 -20.22 8.35 -12.49
C ILE A 232 -21.23 7.61 -13.38
N ALA A 233 -21.17 7.85 -14.70
CA ALA A 233 -22.07 7.20 -15.64
C ALA A 233 -21.84 5.68 -15.72
N GLY A 234 -20.60 5.22 -15.50
CA GLY A 234 -20.21 3.82 -15.57
C GLY A 234 -20.21 3.07 -14.24
N VAL A 235 -20.70 3.66 -13.14
CA VAL A 235 -20.78 2.96 -11.84
C VAL A 235 -21.72 1.75 -11.97
N PRO A 236 -21.25 0.53 -11.67
CA PRO A 236 -22.07 -0.67 -11.78
C PRO A 236 -23.13 -0.73 -10.67
N SER A 237 -24.29 -1.33 -10.97
CA SER A 237 -25.37 -1.55 -9.99
C SER A 237 -25.11 -2.72 -9.04
N SER A 238 -24.18 -3.61 -9.40
CA SER A 238 -23.78 -4.79 -8.62
C SER A 238 -22.27 -4.95 -8.63
N LEU A 239 -21.74 -5.57 -7.57
CA LEU A 239 -20.31 -5.88 -7.49
C LEU A 239 -19.95 -7.01 -8.46
N ASP A 240 -18.88 -6.84 -9.23
CA ASP A 240 -18.31 -7.92 -10.04
C ASP A 240 -17.78 -9.04 -9.12
N PRO A 241 -18.12 -10.31 -9.37
CA PRO A 241 -17.67 -11.44 -8.54
C PRO A 241 -16.14 -11.54 -8.41
N LYS A 242 -15.39 -11.12 -9.44
CA LYS A 242 -13.92 -11.09 -9.43
C LYS A 242 -13.35 -10.28 -8.29
N VAL A 243 -14.06 -9.22 -7.84
CA VAL A 243 -13.63 -8.39 -6.71
C VAL A 243 -13.57 -9.20 -5.42
N GLY A 244 -14.59 -10.01 -5.15
CA GLY A 244 -14.64 -10.87 -3.96
C GLY A 244 -13.48 -11.88 -3.92
N ASP A 245 -13.16 -12.48 -5.05
CA ASP A 245 -12.05 -13.44 -5.15
C ASP A 245 -10.70 -12.74 -5.04
N TYR A 246 -10.56 -11.56 -5.65
CA TYR A 246 -9.35 -10.75 -5.48
C TYR A 246 -9.14 -10.31 -4.02
N VAL A 247 -10.17 -9.91 -3.29
CA VAL A 247 -10.06 -9.57 -1.86
C VAL A 247 -9.53 -10.74 -1.04
N LYS A 248 -10.00 -11.97 -1.29
CA LYS A 248 -9.50 -13.19 -0.63
C LYS A 248 -8.02 -13.43 -0.99
N TYR A 249 -7.68 -13.34 -2.27
CA TYR A 249 -6.32 -13.44 -2.78
C TYR A 249 -5.40 -12.41 -2.14
N ALA A 250 -5.80 -11.13 -2.14
CA ALA A 250 -5.03 -10.02 -1.59
C ALA A 250 -4.72 -10.23 -0.10
N ARG A 251 -5.71 -10.60 0.71
CA ARG A 251 -5.50 -10.93 2.13
C ARG A 251 -4.47 -12.03 2.34
N LYS A 252 -4.53 -13.08 1.53
CA LYS A 252 -3.56 -14.19 1.59
C LYS A 252 -2.16 -13.70 1.21
N ARG A 253 -2.02 -12.93 0.14
CA ARG A 253 -0.73 -12.40 -0.33
C ARG A 253 -0.08 -11.49 0.70
N VAL A 254 -0.83 -10.57 1.31
CA VAL A 254 -0.32 -9.70 2.38
C VAL A 254 0.17 -10.51 3.59
N ARG A 255 -0.57 -11.53 4.02
CA ARG A 255 -0.13 -12.39 5.12
C ARG A 255 1.16 -13.14 4.80
N LEU A 256 1.30 -13.63 3.56
CA LEU A 256 2.52 -14.31 3.09
C LEU A 256 3.71 -13.36 3.04
N LEU A 257 3.52 -12.11 2.59
CA LEU A 257 4.54 -11.06 2.62
C LEU A 257 5.15 -10.93 4.03
N PHE A 258 4.32 -10.77 5.06
CA PHE A 258 4.85 -10.58 6.42
C PHE A 258 5.53 -11.83 6.97
N ASN A 259 5.08 -13.05 6.60
CA ASN A 259 5.81 -14.28 6.92
C ASN A 259 7.19 -14.28 6.25
N GLN A 260 7.31 -13.82 5.01
CA GLN A 260 8.58 -13.71 4.29
C GLN A 260 9.50 -12.67 4.94
N LEU A 261 8.97 -11.48 5.30
CA LEU A 261 9.75 -10.47 6.02
C LEU A 261 10.29 -11.01 7.36
N ALA A 262 9.49 -11.77 8.10
CA ALA A 262 9.93 -12.41 9.34
C ALA A 262 11.07 -13.41 9.09
N ASN A 263 10.98 -14.21 8.02
CA ASN A 263 12.02 -15.17 7.66
C ASN A 263 13.33 -14.45 7.26
N ILE A 264 13.25 -13.38 6.48
CA ILE A 264 14.43 -12.58 6.09
C ILE A 264 15.05 -11.96 7.34
N ALA A 265 14.28 -11.25 8.16
CA ALA A 265 14.79 -10.59 9.36
C ALA A 265 15.38 -11.60 10.38
N ASN A 266 14.83 -12.81 10.50
CA ASN A 266 15.42 -13.87 11.34
C ASN A 266 16.77 -14.37 10.81
N LYS A 267 16.95 -14.45 9.48
CA LYS A 267 18.25 -14.83 8.88
C LYS A 267 19.30 -13.78 9.15
N GLU A 268 18.97 -12.50 8.98
CA GLU A 268 19.88 -11.38 9.23
C GLU A 268 20.21 -11.19 10.72
N ALA A 269 19.30 -11.59 11.63
CA ALA A 269 19.54 -11.58 13.07
C ALA A 269 20.55 -12.63 13.56
N GLN A 270 20.82 -13.69 12.75
CA GLN A 270 21.79 -14.72 13.10
C GLN A 270 23.20 -14.22 12.79
N PRO A 271 24.15 -14.23 13.77
CA PRO A 271 25.53 -13.88 13.47
C PRO A 271 26.04 -14.87 12.41
N SER A 272 26.55 -14.33 11.30
CA SER A 272 27.15 -15.13 10.24
C SER A 272 28.27 -16.00 10.82
N GLN A 273 28.04 -17.32 10.95
CA GLN A 273 29.05 -18.29 11.38
C GLN A 273 30.21 -18.42 10.38
N SER A 274 30.24 -17.63 9.29
CA SER A 274 31.19 -17.72 8.19
C SER A 274 32.19 -16.58 8.10
N LYS A 275 32.30 -15.68 9.07
CA LYS A 275 33.35 -14.62 9.07
C LYS A 275 34.47 -14.87 10.06
N ALA A 276 34.63 -16.10 10.57
CA ALA A 276 35.72 -16.53 11.43
C ALA A 276 36.38 -17.76 10.79
N ALA A 277 36.95 -17.60 9.61
CA ALA A 277 37.91 -18.54 9.02
C ALA A 277 38.90 -17.76 8.15
#